data_814ca0de79bc44b99a491b8140511285
#
_entry.id   814ca0de79bc44b99a491b8140511285
#
_cell.length_a   1.000
_cell.length_b   1.000
_cell.length_c   1.000
_cell.angle_alpha   90.00
_cell.angle_beta   90.00
_cell.angle_gamma   90.00
#
_symmetry.space_group_name_H-M   'P 1'
#
loop_
_entity.id
_entity.type
_entity.pdbx_description
1 polymer ?
#
loop_
_entity_poly.entity_id
_entity_poly.type
_entity_poly.pdbx_seq_one_letter_code
_entity_poly.pdbx_strand_id
1 'polypeptide(L)'
;GRPDSLGRICAGIKAQHPDITVQYHGHAGPGFCMASILEVCKNGCDYVDVGMSPLSWGTGHADVIAVQEMLKDAGFKVKEINMEAYMEARTLIQEMCDDFLGYYIPALNHLNNALLIKPGLPGGMMGSLMTDLEDNLASLNKWKKKNGQPELTTDQLLVKLFDEVAYVWPKVGYPTLVTPFSQYVKNLALTNVMQMEKGRGRW
;
A
#
# COMPACT_ATOMS: atom_id res chain seq x y z
N GLY A 1 1.12 -1.51 7.15
CA GLY A 1 0.57 -2.02 8.41
C GLY A 1 0.49 -0.93 9.46
N ARG A 2 -0.20 -1.20 10.56
CA ARG A 2 -0.31 -0.26 11.69
C ARG A 2 0.97 -0.34 12.53
N PRO A 3 1.58 0.79 12.93
CA PRO A 3 2.89 0.82 13.58
C PRO A 3 3.00 -0.09 14.81
N ASP A 4 2.13 0.08 15.80
CA ASP A 4 2.12 -0.72 17.04
C ASP A 4 1.96 -2.23 16.78
N SER A 5 1.06 -2.61 15.86
CA SER A 5 0.86 -4.01 15.50
C SER A 5 2.11 -4.64 14.89
N LEU A 6 2.82 -3.90 14.04
CA LEU A 6 4.08 -4.36 13.42
C LEU A 6 5.20 -4.44 14.46
N GLY A 7 5.30 -3.47 15.36
CA GLY A 7 6.25 -3.51 16.47
C GLY A 7 6.04 -4.75 17.35
N ARG A 8 4.80 -5.05 17.74
CA ARG A 8 4.48 -6.26 18.51
C ARG A 8 4.82 -7.56 17.78
N ILE A 9 4.59 -7.63 16.47
CA ILE A 9 4.98 -8.78 15.65
C ILE A 9 6.50 -8.94 15.67
N CYS A 10 7.24 -7.85 15.43
CA CYS A 10 8.69 -7.88 15.45
C CYS A 10 9.24 -8.31 16.81
N ALA A 11 8.75 -7.72 17.91
CA ALA A 11 9.12 -8.09 19.27
C ALA A 11 8.80 -9.56 19.58
N GLY A 12 7.64 -10.06 19.14
CA GLY A 12 7.24 -11.46 19.33
C GLY A 12 8.16 -12.44 18.58
N ILE A 13 8.57 -12.10 17.36
CA ILE A 13 9.54 -12.91 16.60
C ILE A 13 10.89 -12.94 17.31
N LYS A 14 11.40 -11.79 17.72
CA LYS A 14 12.69 -11.69 18.42
C LYS A 14 12.68 -12.36 19.80
N ALA A 15 11.57 -12.34 20.51
CA ALA A 15 11.43 -13.03 21.78
C ALA A 15 11.51 -14.56 21.65
N GLN A 16 10.96 -15.12 20.57
CA GLN A 16 10.98 -16.56 20.31
C GLN A 16 12.26 -17.02 19.60
N HIS A 17 12.81 -16.16 18.74
CA HIS A 17 13.95 -16.43 17.87
C HIS A 17 14.94 -15.25 17.90
N PRO A 18 15.74 -15.07 18.98
CA PRO A 18 16.61 -13.89 19.15
C PRO A 18 17.62 -13.69 18.01
N ASP A 19 18.11 -14.80 17.46
CA ASP A 19 19.17 -14.78 16.43
C ASP A 19 18.64 -14.65 14.98
N ILE A 20 17.31 -14.71 14.80
CA ILE A 20 16.74 -14.58 13.45
C ILE A 20 16.83 -13.14 12.95
N THR A 21 17.22 -12.98 11.69
CA THR A 21 17.20 -11.68 11.03
C THR A 21 15.78 -11.31 10.63
N VAL A 22 15.31 -10.13 11.04
CA VAL A 22 14.00 -9.59 10.71
C VAL A 22 14.17 -8.42 9.74
N GLN A 23 13.52 -8.53 8.59
CA GLN A 23 13.45 -7.46 7.60
C GLN A 23 12.02 -6.95 7.48
N TYR A 24 11.85 -5.64 7.50
CA TYR A 24 10.57 -4.99 7.28
C TYR A 24 10.46 -4.44 5.87
N HIS A 25 9.42 -4.88 5.18
CA HIS A 25 9.01 -4.37 3.87
C HIS A 25 7.64 -3.68 3.99
N GLY A 26 7.55 -2.40 3.65
CA GLY A 26 6.30 -1.66 3.75
C GLY A 26 6.24 -0.46 2.82
N HIS A 27 5.05 -0.23 2.25
CA HIS A 27 4.80 0.87 1.32
C HIS A 27 4.34 2.15 2.02
N ALA A 28 4.65 3.29 1.41
CA ALA A 28 4.33 4.61 1.94
C ALA A 28 2.85 5.01 1.75
N GLY A 29 2.19 4.44 0.75
CA GLY A 29 0.85 4.83 0.30
C GLY A 29 -0.21 5.05 1.39
N PRO A 30 -0.33 4.20 2.42
CA PRO A 30 -1.26 4.42 3.52
C PRO A 30 -0.90 5.58 4.47
N GLY A 31 0.33 6.11 4.42
CA GLY A 31 0.78 7.21 5.26
C GLY A 31 1.46 6.83 6.57
N PHE A 32 1.55 5.55 6.91
CA PHE A 32 2.15 5.07 8.17
C PHE A 32 3.62 4.63 8.08
N CYS A 33 4.23 4.67 6.89
CA CYS A 33 5.53 4.05 6.64
C CYS A 33 6.63 4.50 7.62
N MET A 34 6.79 5.79 7.85
CA MET A 34 7.83 6.31 8.76
C MET A 34 7.61 5.85 10.21
N ALA A 35 6.37 5.95 10.69
CA ALA A 35 6.02 5.49 12.04
C ALA A 35 6.18 3.97 12.17
N SER A 36 5.84 3.21 11.14
CA SER A 36 5.99 1.75 11.12
C SER A 36 7.47 1.35 11.13
N ILE A 37 8.32 2.01 10.35
CA ILE A 37 9.77 1.76 10.32
C ILE A 37 10.37 2.04 11.70
N LEU A 38 10.06 3.20 12.29
CA LEU A 38 10.56 3.55 13.61
C LEU A 38 10.14 2.51 14.66
N GLU A 39 8.88 2.09 14.62
CA GLU A 39 8.33 1.16 15.60
C GLU A 39 8.95 -0.25 15.47
N VAL A 40 9.09 -0.78 14.24
CA VAL A 40 9.75 -2.08 14.08
C VAL A 40 11.23 -2.04 14.47
N CYS A 41 11.94 -0.95 14.17
CA CYS A 41 13.34 -0.78 14.57
C CYS A 41 13.49 -0.75 16.11
N LYS A 42 12.59 -0.07 16.82
CA LYS A 42 12.57 -0.08 18.29
C LYS A 42 12.32 -1.47 18.88
N ASN A 43 11.71 -2.35 18.11
CA ASN A 43 11.37 -3.72 18.50
C ASN A 43 12.28 -4.80 17.90
N GLY A 44 13.49 -4.41 17.41
CA GLY A 44 14.54 -5.35 17.04
C GLY A 44 14.56 -5.74 15.56
N CYS A 45 13.93 -4.98 14.69
CA CYS A 45 14.07 -5.17 13.22
C CYS A 45 15.51 -4.84 12.80
N ASP A 46 16.11 -5.71 12.00
CA ASP A 46 17.50 -5.58 11.57
C ASP A 46 17.65 -4.83 10.24
N TYR A 47 16.68 -4.98 9.34
CA TYR A 47 16.69 -4.37 8.01
C TYR A 47 15.32 -3.75 7.68
N VAL A 48 15.36 -2.63 6.99
CA VAL A 48 14.16 -1.96 6.45
C VAL A 48 14.34 -1.66 4.97
N ASP A 49 13.31 -1.91 4.20
CA ASP A 49 13.30 -1.56 2.78
C ASP A 49 12.90 -0.10 2.62
N VAL A 50 13.64 0.60 1.78
CA VAL A 50 13.47 2.02 1.52
C VAL A 50 13.49 2.32 0.04
N GLY A 51 12.97 3.46 -0.35
CA GLY A 51 13.01 3.97 -1.71
C GLY A 51 14.05 5.06 -1.89
N MET A 52 14.29 5.43 -3.13
CA MET A 52 15.11 6.61 -3.45
C MET A 52 14.31 7.56 -4.37
N SER A 53 14.50 8.87 -4.16
CA SER A 53 13.94 9.90 -5.05
C SER A 53 14.46 9.72 -6.49
N PRO A 54 13.61 9.89 -7.52
CA PRO A 54 12.22 10.38 -7.48
C PRO A 54 11.15 9.30 -7.27
N LEU A 55 11.52 8.02 -7.08
CA LEU A 55 10.60 6.89 -6.98
C LEU A 55 10.17 6.55 -5.54
N SER A 56 10.65 7.30 -4.54
CA SER A 56 10.21 7.17 -3.16
C SER A 56 8.81 7.77 -2.94
N TRP A 57 8.18 7.40 -1.79
CA TRP A 57 6.84 7.84 -1.35
C TRP A 57 5.68 7.26 -2.17
N GLY A 58 4.48 7.77 -1.95
CA GLY A 58 3.29 7.30 -2.62
C GLY A 58 3.11 5.78 -2.52
N THR A 59 2.93 5.11 -3.66
CA THR A 59 2.85 3.63 -3.73
C THR A 59 4.20 2.93 -3.57
N GLY A 60 5.32 3.66 -3.57
CA GLY A 60 6.65 3.17 -3.29
C GLY A 60 6.93 3.05 -1.79
N HIS A 61 8.20 3.17 -1.42
CA HIS A 61 8.67 3.09 -0.03
C HIS A 61 9.01 4.48 0.52
N ALA A 62 9.22 4.56 1.84
CA ALA A 62 9.77 5.75 2.47
C ALA A 62 11.14 6.08 1.88
N ASP A 63 11.45 7.37 1.76
CA ASP A 63 12.74 7.82 1.22
C ASP A 63 13.89 7.47 2.16
N VAL A 64 14.98 6.95 1.59
CA VAL A 64 16.15 6.47 2.34
C VAL A 64 16.80 7.56 3.18
N ILE A 65 16.87 8.81 2.69
CA ILE A 65 17.46 9.92 3.43
C ILE A 65 16.57 10.25 4.64
N ALA A 66 15.26 10.35 4.44
CA ALA A 66 14.31 10.63 5.51
C ALA A 66 14.34 9.54 6.59
N VAL A 67 14.42 8.27 6.19
CA VAL A 67 14.53 7.13 7.12
C VAL A 67 15.86 7.18 7.88
N GLN A 68 16.98 7.43 7.20
CA GLN A 68 18.29 7.55 7.83
C GLN A 68 18.28 8.61 8.93
N GLU A 69 17.81 9.82 8.61
CA GLU A 69 17.79 10.94 9.56
C GLU A 69 16.83 10.69 10.74
N MET A 70 15.65 10.12 10.47
CA MET A 70 14.71 9.72 11.53
C MET A 70 15.34 8.70 12.49
N LEU A 71 16.02 7.69 11.97
CA LEU A 71 16.64 6.65 12.80
C LEU A 71 17.84 7.19 13.58
N LYS A 72 18.64 8.09 13.00
CA LYS A 72 19.72 8.79 13.72
C LYS A 72 19.17 9.63 14.88
N ASP A 73 18.12 10.41 14.62
CA ASP A 73 17.45 11.22 15.66
C ASP A 73 16.90 10.35 16.79
N ALA A 74 16.41 9.16 16.46
CA ALA A 74 15.95 8.16 17.43
C ALA A 74 17.08 7.41 18.14
N GLY A 75 18.35 7.72 17.89
CA GLY A 75 19.53 7.14 18.55
C GLY A 75 20.07 5.86 17.94
N PHE A 76 19.60 5.44 16.77
CA PHE A 76 20.13 4.28 16.08
C PHE A 76 21.45 4.59 15.37
N LYS A 77 22.35 3.60 15.34
CA LYS A 77 23.53 3.63 14.48
C LYS A 77 23.14 3.14 13.09
N VAL A 78 23.09 4.03 12.12
CA VAL A 78 22.82 3.73 10.72
C VAL A 78 24.04 4.01 9.87
N LYS A 79 24.23 3.20 8.82
CA LYS A 79 25.32 3.41 7.87
C LYS A 79 25.10 4.71 7.11
N GLU A 80 26.16 5.52 6.98
CA GLU A 80 26.10 6.76 6.21
C GLU A 80 25.87 6.49 4.72
N ILE A 81 25.03 7.30 4.11
CA ILE A 81 24.81 7.29 2.67
C ILE A 81 25.93 8.13 2.01
N ASN A 82 26.56 7.57 1.00
CA ASN A 82 27.42 8.35 0.12
C ASN A 82 26.54 9.28 -0.72
N MET A 83 26.47 10.55 -0.31
CA MET A 83 25.58 11.53 -0.93
C MET A 83 25.98 11.88 -2.37
N GLU A 84 27.26 11.81 -2.72
CA GLU A 84 27.72 12.02 -4.10
C GLU A 84 27.17 10.92 -5.02
N ALA A 85 27.39 9.66 -4.66
CA ALA A 85 26.85 8.51 -5.40
C ALA A 85 25.31 8.49 -5.41
N TYR A 86 24.66 8.91 -4.29
CA TYR A 86 23.21 9.03 -4.24
C TYR A 86 22.69 10.05 -5.25
N MET A 87 23.31 11.23 -5.33
CA MET A 87 22.88 12.30 -6.24
C MET A 87 23.10 11.91 -7.71
N GLU A 88 24.20 11.24 -8.02
CA GLU A 88 24.43 10.68 -9.36
C GLU A 88 23.36 9.67 -9.76
N ALA A 89 23.10 8.69 -8.91
CA ALA A 89 22.04 7.69 -9.15
C ALA A 89 20.65 8.33 -9.27
N ARG A 90 20.34 9.34 -8.42
CA ARG A 90 19.08 10.09 -8.49
C ARG A 90 18.93 10.81 -9.83
N THR A 91 19.98 11.44 -10.32
CA THR A 91 19.95 12.13 -11.61
C THR A 91 19.66 11.18 -12.76
N LEU A 92 20.34 10.03 -12.80
CA LEU A 92 20.10 9.00 -13.82
C LEU A 92 18.67 8.45 -13.78
N ILE A 93 18.13 8.21 -12.58
CA ILE A 93 16.75 7.75 -12.44
C ILE A 93 15.76 8.85 -12.87
N GLN A 94 16.05 10.12 -12.55
CA GLN A 94 15.21 11.24 -12.98
C GLN A 94 15.18 11.37 -14.51
N GLU A 95 16.32 11.25 -15.17
CA GLU A 95 16.39 11.24 -16.65
C GLU A 95 15.53 10.11 -17.24
N MET A 96 15.61 8.90 -16.69
CA MET A 96 14.76 7.78 -17.12
C MET A 96 13.27 8.06 -16.90
N CYS A 97 12.90 8.72 -15.80
CA CYS A 97 11.52 9.11 -15.52
C CYS A 97 11.04 10.16 -16.53
N ASP A 98 11.88 11.15 -16.85
CA ASP A 98 11.55 12.21 -17.77
C ASP A 98 11.46 11.70 -19.22
N ASP A 99 12.33 10.76 -19.61
CA ASP A 99 12.37 10.22 -20.96
C ASP A 99 11.21 9.27 -21.29
N PHE A 100 10.85 8.37 -20.37
CA PHE A 100 9.81 7.37 -20.66
C PHE A 100 9.02 6.85 -19.48
N LEU A 101 9.58 6.71 -18.26
CA LEU A 101 8.86 6.13 -17.14
C LEU A 101 7.66 6.98 -16.71
N GLY A 102 7.73 8.31 -16.87
CA GLY A 102 6.64 9.22 -16.57
C GLY A 102 5.35 8.93 -17.35
N TYR A 103 5.44 8.28 -18.51
CA TYR A 103 4.26 7.83 -19.26
C TYR A 103 3.57 6.61 -18.61
N TYR A 104 4.31 5.82 -17.83
CA TYR A 104 3.82 4.56 -17.22
C TYR A 104 3.53 4.70 -15.74
N ILE A 105 3.98 5.79 -15.10
CA ILE A 105 3.76 6.04 -13.67
C ILE A 105 2.64 7.07 -13.52
N PRO A 106 1.41 6.66 -13.18
CA PRO A 106 0.32 7.61 -12.93
C PRO A 106 0.69 8.60 -11.82
N ALA A 107 0.32 9.86 -11.97
CA ALA A 107 0.57 10.90 -10.96
C ALA A 107 0.01 10.53 -9.57
N LEU A 108 -1.09 9.78 -9.53
CA LEU A 108 -1.69 9.26 -8.28
C LEU A 108 -0.76 8.33 -7.50
N ASN A 109 0.23 7.69 -8.15
CA ASN A 109 1.20 6.83 -7.48
C ASN A 109 2.15 7.61 -6.55
N HIS A 110 2.26 8.91 -6.72
CA HIS A 110 3.03 9.78 -5.83
C HIS A 110 2.24 10.30 -4.62
N LEU A 111 0.95 9.99 -4.53
CA LEU A 111 0.07 10.43 -3.46
C LEU A 111 -0.14 9.34 -2.40
N ASN A 112 -0.24 9.77 -1.15
CA ASN A 112 -0.66 8.90 -0.05
C ASN A 112 -2.19 8.87 0.02
N ASN A 113 -2.75 7.70 0.34
CA ASN A 113 -4.19 7.54 0.53
C ASN A 113 -4.49 6.78 1.83
N ALA A 114 -4.91 7.53 2.84
CA ALA A 114 -5.22 6.99 4.17
C ALA A 114 -6.42 6.02 4.18
N LEU A 115 -7.25 6.00 3.14
CA LEU A 115 -8.40 5.10 3.05
C LEU A 115 -7.98 3.62 3.01
N LEU A 116 -6.76 3.31 2.56
CA LEU A 116 -6.21 1.95 2.57
C LEU A 116 -5.97 1.38 3.98
N ILE A 117 -5.91 2.22 5.00
CA ILE A 117 -5.66 1.79 6.38
C ILE A 117 -6.81 0.96 6.93
N LYS A 118 -8.07 1.37 6.66
CA LYS A 118 -9.27 0.71 7.20
C LYS A 118 -9.40 -0.74 6.72
N PRO A 119 -9.34 -1.04 5.41
CA PRO A 119 -9.49 -2.42 4.91
C PRO A 119 -8.23 -3.28 5.09
N GLY A 120 -7.08 -2.70 5.43
CA GLY A 120 -5.82 -3.43 5.59
C GLY A 120 -5.18 -3.90 4.28
N LEU A 121 -5.62 -3.38 3.14
CA LEU A 121 -5.04 -3.71 1.84
C LEU A 121 -3.61 -3.17 1.71
N PRO A 122 -2.71 -3.89 1.00
CA PRO A 122 -1.35 -3.43 0.77
C PRO A 122 -1.30 -2.10 0.01
N GLY A 123 -0.46 -1.18 0.46
CA GLY A 123 -0.29 0.13 -0.19
C GLY A 123 0.14 0.04 -1.65
N GLY A 124 0.96 -0.96 -1.99
CA GLY A 124 1.40 -1.22 -3.37
C GLY A 124 0.29 -1.65 -4.34
N MET A 125 -0.89 -2.03 -3.83
CA MET A 125 -2.04 -2.35 -4.69
C MET A 125 -2.82 -1.13 -5.18
N MET A 126 -2.50 0.08 -4.71
CA MET A 126 -3.32 1.26 -4.98
C MET A 126 -3.48 1.54 -6.48
N GLY A 127 -2.40 1.45 -7.25
CA GLY A 127 -2.44 1.69 -8.70
C GLY A 127 -3.39 0.72 -9.42
N SER A 128 -3.21 -0.59 -9.20
CA SER A 128 -4.07 -1.62 -9.81
C SER A 128 -5.51 -1.54 -9.30
N LEU A 129 -5.70 -1.19 -8.03
CA LEU A 129 -7.02 -1.02 -7.45
C LEU A 129 -7.80 0.11 -8.13
N MET A 130 -7.16 1.26 -8.36
CA MET A 130 -7.83 2.40 -9.00
C MET A 130 -8.17 2.10 -10.46
N THR A 131 -7.29 1.45 -11.21
CA THR A 131 -7.58 1.02 -12.59
C THR A 131 -8.77 0.05 -12.64
N ASP A 132 -8.76 -0.98 -11.80
CA ASP A 132 -9.87 -1.95 -11.71
C ASP A 132 -11.20 -1.26 -11.34
N LEU A 133 -11.16 -0.25 -10.45
CA LEU A 133 -12.34 0.51 -10.05
C LEU A 133 -12.90 1.33 -11.20
N GLU A 134 -12.06 2.01 -11.96
CA GLU A 134 -12.49 2.85 -13.09
C GLU A 134 -13.18 2.01 -14.17
N ASP A 135 -12.60 0.88 -14.56
CA ASP A 135 -13.15 -0.01 -15.56
C ASP A 135 -14.50 -0.62 -15.11
N ASN A 136 -14.55 -1.08 -13.86
CA ASN A 136 -15.78 -1.66 -13.31
C ASN A 136 -16.87 -0.60 -13.10
N LEU A 137 -16.50 0.62 -12.68
CA LEU A 137 -17.42 1.74 -12.52
C LEU A 137 -18.06 2.13 -13.85
N ALA A 138 -17.25 2.26 -14.92
CA ALA A 138 -17.75 2.58 -16.25
C ALA A 138 -18.78 1.54 -16.71
N SER A 139 -18.46 0.24 -16.54
CA SER A 139 -19.36 -0.85 -16.88
C SER A 139 -20.65 -0.84 -16.03
N LEU A 140 -20.52 -0.60 -14.71
CA LEU A 140 -21.65 -0.55 -13.80
C LEU A 140 -22.56 0.65 -14.09
N ASN A 141 -22.01 1.82 -14.31
CA ASN A 141 -22.78 3.04 -14.59
C ASN A 141 -23.51 2.95 -15.94
N LYS A 142 -22.90 2.32 -16.94
CA LYS A 142 -23.59 2.00 -18.20
C LYS A 142 -24.83 1.12 -17.96
N TRP A 143 -24.72 0.12 -17.10
CA TRP A 143 -25.84 -0.74 -16.71
C TRP A 143 -26.88 0.03 -15.90
N LYS A 144 -26.48 0.81 -14.89
CA LYS A 144 -27.38 1.63 -14.05
C LYS A 144 -28.20 2.61 -14.89
N LYS A 145 -27.54 3.33 -15.81
CA LYS A 145 -28.20 4.27 -16.71
C LYS A 145 -29.26 3.58 -17.58
N LYS A 146 -28.93 2.38 -18.11
CA LYS A 146 -29.91 1.59 -18.89
C LYS A 146 -31.12 1.16 -18.07
N ASN A 147 -30.98 1.00 -16.76
CA ASN A 147 -32.04 0.55 -15.85
C ASN A 147 -32.68 1.71 -15.04
N GLY A 148 -32.44 2.96 -15.41
CA GLY A 148 -33.01 4.15 -14.74
C GLY A 148 -32.51 4.36 -13.32
N GLN A 149 -31.34 3.82 -12.96
CA GLN A 149 -30.73 3.95 -11.64
C GLN A 149 -29.67 5.07 -11.63
N PRO A 150 -29.47 5.74 -10.49
CA PRO A 150 -28.44 6.75 -10.37
C PRO A 150 -27.03 6.14 -10.55
N GLU A 151 -26.18 6.87 -11.26
CA GLU A 151 -24.78 6.50 -11.43
C GLU A 151 -24.01 6.67 -10.10
N LEU A 152 -22.96 5.88 -9.91
CA LEU A 152 -22.04 5.99 -8.77
C LEU A 152 -20.81 6.81 -9.17
N THR A 153 -20.23 7.49 -8.18
CA THR A 153 -18.88 8.06 -8.28
C THR A 153 -17.82 7.01 -7.92
N THR A 154 -16.55 7.28 -8.29
CA THR A 154 -15.39 6.45 -7.90
C THR A 154 -15.30 6.32 -6.38
N ASP A 155 -15.48 7.43 -5.65
CA ASP A 155 -15.43 7.42 -4.19
C ASP A 155 -16.53 6.57 -3.56
N GLN A 156 -17.75 6.63 -4.10
CA GLN A 156 -18.87 5.81 -3.62
C GLN A 156 -18.59 4.31 -3.85
N LEU A 157 -18.04 3.95 -5.00
CA LEU A 157 -17.66 2.57 -5.28
C LEU A 157 -16.51 2.11 -4.38
N LEU A 158 -15.53 2.98 -4.13
CA LEU A 158 -14.38 2.70 -3.26
C LEU A 158 -14.82 2.42 -1.81
N VAL A 159 -15.72 3.25 -1.26
CA VAL A 159 -16.28 3.05 0.09
C VAL A 159 -16.99 1.69 0.18
N LYS A 160 -17.85 1.39 -0.80
CA LYS A 160 -18.56 0.09 -0.85
C LYS A 160 -17.59 -1.09 -0.94
N LEU A 161 -16.53 -0.96 -1.74
CA LEU A 161 -15.50 -1.98 -1.85
C LEU A 161 -14.79 -2.23 -0.52
N PHE A 162 -14.42 -1.17 0.20
CA PHE A 162 -13.72 -1.31 1.49
C PHE A 162 -14.61 -1.96 2.55
N ASP A 163 -15.88 -1.61 2.59
CA ASP A 163 -16.84 -2.26 3.50
C ASP A 163 -17.03 -3.73 3.14
N GLU A 164 -17.05 -4.06 1.84
CA GLU A 164 -17.18 -5.44 1.39
C GLU A 164 -15.88 -6.25 1.60
N VAL A 165 -14.70 -5.67 1.50
CA VAL A 165 -13.43 -6.31 1.90
C VAL A 165 -13.48 -6.70 3.38
N ALA A 166 -13.97 -5.80 4.24
CA ALA A 166 -14.12 -6.09 5.67
C ALA A 166 -15.12 -7.23 5.94
N TYR A 167 -16.12 -7.40 5.09
CA TYR A 167 -17.08 -8.51 5.17
C TYR A 167 -16.50 -9.83 4.64
N VAL A 168 -15.81 -9.79 3.51
CA VAL A 168 -15.28 -10.99 2.82
C VAL A 168 -14.10 -11.59 3.57
N TRP A 169 -13.17 -10.77 4.04
CA TRP A 169 -11.90 -11.22 4.61
C TRP A 169 -12.07 -12.26 5.73
N PRO A 170 -12.93 -12.07 6.76
CA PRO A 170 -13.19 -13.10 7.76
C PRO A 170 -13.86 -14.35 7.19
N LYS A 171 -14.69 -14.22 6.15
CA LYS A 171 -15.40 -15.35 5.52
C LYS A 171 -14.47 -16.30 4.78
N VAL A 172 -13.33 -15.82 4.33
CA VAL A 172 -12.28 -16.62 3.68
C VAL A 172 -11.14 -17.01 4.65
N GLY A 173 -11.34 -16.87 5.96
CA GLY A 173 -10.42 -17.35 6.99
C GLY A 173 -9.25 -16.41 7.29
N TYR A 174 -9.39 -15.11 7.09
CA TYR A 174 -8.34 -14.11 7.35
C TYR A 174 -6.99 -14.42 6.69
N PRO A 175 -6.92 -14.75 5.39
CA PRO A 175 -5.62 -14.95 4.75
C PRO A 175 -4.78 -13.68 4.89
N THR A 176 -3.49 -13.83 4.99
CA THR A 176 -2.56 -12.70 5.00
C THR A 176 -2.75 -11.89 3.72
N LEU A 177 -3.03 -10.56 3.87
CA LEU A 177 -3.30 -9.67 2.73
C LEU A 177 -2.01 -9.26 2.01
N VAL A 178 -1.31 -10.26 1.47
CA VAL A 178 -0.17 -10.12 0.55
C VAL A 178 -0.53 -10.80 -0.78
N THR A 179 0.22 -10.51 -1.84
CA THR A 179 0.03 -11.16 -3.14
C THR A 179 0.26 -12.68 -3.02
N PRO A 180 -0.61 -13.54 -3.55
CA PRO A 180 -1.81 -13.22 -4.36
C PRO A 180 -3.11 -13.06 -3.54
N PHE A 181 -3.13 -13.37 -2.25
CA PHE A 181 -4.34 -13.44 -1.43
C PHE A 181 -5.08 -12.11 -1.32
N SER A 182 -4.35 -10.99 -1.22
CA SER A 182 -4.96 -9.66 -1.23
C SER A 182 -5.75 -9.38 -2.50
N GLN A 183 -5.28 -9.89 -3.64
CA GLN A 183 -5.98 -9.76 -4.92
C GLN A 183 -7.25 -10.60 -4.96
N TYR A 184 -7.22 -11.83 -4.40
CA TYR A 184 -8.41 -12.68 -4.33
C TYR A 184 -9.49 -12.06 -3.44
N VAL A 185 -9.13 -11.57 -2.26
CA VAL A 185 -10.07 -10.89 -1.36
C VAL A 185 -10.67 -9.66 -2.02
N LYS A 186 -9.83 -8.81 -2.64
CA LYS A 186 -10.27 -7.62 -3.37
C LYS A 186 -11.23 -7.99 -4.52
N ASN A 187 -10.87 -8.96 -5.34
CA ASN A 187 -11.66 -9.34 -6.51
C ASN A 187 -13.01 -9.95 -6.11
N LEU A 188 -13.05 -10.76 -5.05
CA LEU A 188 -14.31 -11.29 -4.52
C LEU A 188 -15.19 -10.17 -3.96
N ALA A 189 -14.60 -9.24 -3.20
CA ALA A 189 -15.32 -8.08 -2.67
C ALA A 189 -15.88 -7.20 -3.82
N LEU A 190 -15.07 -6.92 -4.84
CA LEU A 190 -15.53 -6.13 -5.99
C LEU A 190 -16.66 -6.83 -6.74
N THR A 191 -16.55 -8.14 -6.95
CA THR A 191 -17.61 -8.95 -7.58
C THR A 191 -18.91 -8.85 -6.78
N ASN A 192 -18.84 -8.96 -5.46
CA ASN A 192 -20.01 -8.82 -4.59
C ASN A 192 -20.64 -7.44 -4.70
N VAL A 193 -19.84 -6.37 -4.66
CA VAL A 193 -20.35 -4.99 -4.83
C VAL A 193 -21.05 -4.85 -6.18
N MET A 194 -20.44 -5.32 -7.26
CA MET A 194 -21.01 -5.25 -8.60
C MET A 194 -22.34 -6.00 -8.70
N GLN A 195 -22.48 -7.13 -8.00
CA GLN A 195 -23.74 -7.90 -7.97
C GLN A 195 -24.81 -7.21 -7.14
N MET A 196 -24.46 -6.74 -5.94
CA MET A 196 -25.39 -6.02 -5.06
C MET A 196 -25.96 -4.76 -5.73
N GLU A 197 -25.12 -4.02 -6.44
CA GLU A 197 -25.55 -2.84 -7.21
C GLU A 197 -26.51 -3.18 -8.37
N LYS A 198 -26.51 -4.43 -8.81
CA LYS A 198 -27.45 -4.97 -9.81
C LYS A 198 -28.64 -5.70 -9.18
N GLY A 199 -28.86 -5.57 -7.86
CA GLY A 199 -29.96 -6.20 -7.14
C GLY A 199 -29.80 -7.70 -6.92
N ARG A 200 -28.59 -8.23 -7.02
CA ARG A 200 -28.26 -9.64 -6.74
C ARG A 200 -27.68 -9.81 -5.35
N GLY A 201 -27.67 -11.04 -4.84
CA GLY A 201 -27.01 -11.36 -3.56
C GLY A 201 -25.50 -11.36 -3.63
N ARG A 202 -24.85 -11.42 -2.45
CA ARG A 202 -23.43 -11.74 -2.31
C ARG A 202 -23.18 -13.20 -2.62
N TRP A 203 -21.98 -13.51 -3.03
CA TRP A 203 -21.44 -14.86 -3.02
C TRP A 203 -21.17 -15.35 -1.60
#